data_ec69e80870d129a5a986d643cfe621b8
#
_entry.id   ec69e80870d129a5a986d643cfe621b8
#
_cell.length_a   1.000
_cell.length_b   1.000
_cell.length_c   1.000
_cell.angle_alpha   90.00
_cell.angle_beta   90.00
_cell.angle_gamma   90.00
#
_symmetry.space_group_name_H-M   'P 1'
#
loop_
_entity.id
_entity.type
_entity.pdbx_description
1 polymer ?
#
loop_
_entity_poly.entity_id
_entity_poly.type
_entity_poly.pdbx_seq_one_letter_code
_entity_poly.pdbx_strand_id
1 'polypeptide(L)'
;MNEPIISLDSLSFSYAPVPEDAEVTEATVFDGLSLSVPAGVTSLVGQNGVGKSTFLLLAGARIFPSSGSVSVLGTDTRAFVRAAVDPEVETERNRLVSFIYQNMEFETDEPIGDLMEYVYAEGYYERKDPQFLARIQRELDLGKLLSRTTGTLSKGELQRTIIGFSLLYGSRIVLMDEPVFALEEDRKERVFAFLMEIAAETGVSICYSAHNLELTGRYSTSMMLFFKDGSVRVGQTGELLQRTTIEEAYQVPYDMLYRKEYLYREMLNAMPRPGGG
;
A
#
# COMPACT_ATOMS: atom_id res chain seq x y z
N MET A 1 14.13 -0.46 21.42
CA MET A 1 13.45 0.18 20.28
C MET A 1 13.67 -0.74 19.11
N ASN A 2 12.61 -1.20 18.42
CA ASN A 2 12.78 -2.01 17.22
C ASN A 2 13.41 -1.16 16.14
N GLU A 3 14.33 -1.75 15.37
CA GLU A 3 14.93 -1.07 14.20
C GLU A 3 13.83 -0.67 13.20
N PRO A 4 13.95 0.53 12.57
CA PRO A 4 12.98 0.96 11.58
C PRO A 4 13.02 0.04 10.34
N ILE A 5 11.84 -0.20 9.76
CA ILE A 5 11.74 -1.01 8.53
C ILE A 5 12.07 -0.22 7.27
N ILE A 6 11.82 1.08 7.28
CA ILE A 6 12.17 2.01 6.20
C ILE A 6 12.82 3.24 6.86
N SER A 7 13.93 3.71 6.31
CA SER A 7 14.61 4.93 6.74
C SER A 7 14.97 5.80 5.54
N LEU A 8 14.73 7.09 5.67
CA LEU A 8 15.12 8.12 4.72
C LEU A 8 16.16 9.01 5.39
N ASP A 9 17.24 9.32 4.69
CA ASP A 9 18.24 10.27 5.12
C ASP A 9 18.48 11.32 4.05
N SER A 10 18.09 12.56 4.35
CA SER A 10 18.23 13.74 3.48
C SER A 10 17.74 13.50 2.05
N LEU A 11 16.63 12.73 1.93
CA LEU A 11 16.02 12.33 0.66
C LEU A 11 15.53 13.53 -0.12
N SER A 12 16.01 13.69 -1.35
CA SER A 12 15.40 14.57 -2.34
C SER A 12 15.01 13.78 -3.59
N PHE A 13 13.84 14.09 -4.12
CA PHE A 13 13.32 13.46 -5.33
C PHE A 13 12.43 14.41 -6.13
N SER A 14 12.69 14.45 -7.44
CA SER A 14 11.88 15.17 -8.44
C SER A 14 11.57 14.27 -9.62
N TYR A 15 10.37 14.41 -10.19
CA TYR A 15 10.09 13.81 -11.49
C TYR A 15 10.69 14.66 -12.60
N ALA A 16 11.28 13.99 -13.60
CA ALA A 16 11.75 14.67 -14.80
C ALA A 16 10.58 15.36 -15.52
N PRO A 17 10.78 16.56 -16.11
CA PRO A 17 9.75 17.22 -16.90
C PRO A 17 9.35 16.36 -18.09
N VAL A 18 8.03 16.32 -18.38
CA VAL A 18 7.50 15.61 -19.55
C VAL A 18 7.87 16.42 -20.82
N PRO A 19 8.52 15.81 -21.83
CA PRO A 19 9.04 16.55 -23.00
C PRO A 19 7.96 17.30 -23.85
N GLU A 20 6.70 16.93 -23.71
CA GLU A 20 5.57 17.53 -24.46
C GLU A 20 5.08 18.84 -23.85
N ASP A 21 5.39 19.11 -22.56
CA ASP A 21 5.02 20.33 -21.84
C ASP A 21 6.27 21.15 -21.51
N ALA A 22 6.77 21.91 -22.49
CA ALA A 22 7.99 22.73 -22.34
C ALA A 22 7.90 23.85 -21.27
N GLU A 23 6.75 24.03 -20.62
CA GLU A 23 6.53 24.96 -19.50
C GLU A 23 6.49 24.28 -18.13
N VAL A 24 6.53 22.94 -18.06
CA VAL A 24 6.49 22.22 -16.78
C VAL A 24 7.90 22.14 -16.20
N THR A 25 8.15 22.96 -15.19
CA THR A 25 9.34 22.88 -14.34
C THR A 25 9.38 21.54 -13.61
N GLU A 26 10.59 21.06 -13.31
CA GLU A 26 10.85 19.87 -12.49
C GLU A 26 9.95 19.88 -11.24
N ALA A 27 9.13 18.82 -11.09
CA ALA A 27 8.20 18.72 -9.97
C ALA A 27 8.91 18.08 -8.77
N THR A 28 9.46 18.90 -7.88
CA THR A 28 10.05 18.43 -6.62
C THR A 28 8.95 17.86 -5.71
N VAL A 29 9.12 16.62 -5.29
CA VAL A 29 8.20 15.92 -4.38
C VAL A 29 8.77 15.91 -2.96
N PHE A 30 10.06 15.64 -2.82
CA PHE A 30 10.76 15.67 -1.53
C PHE A 30 12.05 16.47 -1.65
N ASP A 31 12.36 17.27 -0.60
CA ASP A 31 13.56 18.06 -0.50
C ASP A 31 14.18 17.90 0.90
N GLY A 32 15.27 17.15 0.99
CA GLY A 32 16.01 16.90 2.23
C GLY A 32 15.22 16.12 3.31
N LEU A 33 14.23 15.30 2.93
CA LEU A 33 13.36 14.60 3.89
C LEU A 33 14.14 13.51 4.64
N SER A 34 14.11 13.56 5.98
CA SER A 34 14.65 12.51 6.85
C SER A 34 13.58 12.01 7.80
N LEU A 35 13.32 10.69 7.80
CA LEU A 35 12.36 10.04 8.70
C LEU A 35 12.62 8.54 8.81
N SER A 36 11.93 7.90 9.75
CA SER A 36 11.96 6.46 9.95
C SER A 36 10.55 5.92 10.15
N VAL A 37 10.26 4.77 9.51
CA VAL A 37 8.97 4.07 9.62
C VAL A 37 9.16 2.85 10.50
N PRO A 38 8.35 2.68 11.57
CA PRO A 38 8.44 1.53 12.46
C PRO A 38 7.84 0.27 11.83
N ALA A 39 8.16 -0.90 12.40
CA ALA A 39 7.50 -2.15 12.05
C ALA A 39 6.00 -2.14 12.45
N GLY A 40 5.22 -2.97 11.76
CA GLY A 40 3.78 -3.11 11.95
C GLY A 40 2.97 -2.54 10.79
N VAL A 41 1.78 -2.06 11.07
CA VAL A 41 0.88 -1.52 10.04
C VAL A 41 0.91 0.01 10.07
N THR A 42 1.41 0.61 9.00
CA THR A 42 1.54 2.07 8.85
C THR A 42 0.63 2.57 7.71
N SER A 43 -0.24 3.50 8.01
CA SER A 43 -1.06 4.20 7.02
C SER A 43 -0.40 5.49 6.54
N LEU A 44 -0.46 5.77 5.24
CA LEU A 44 -0.01 7.01 4.61
C LEU A 44 -1.23 7.88 4.36
N VAL A 45 -1.29 9.04 5.01
CA VAL A 45 -2.45 9.93 5.02
C VAL A 45 -2.06 11.32 4.56
N GLY A 46 -2.91 11.98 3.79
CA GLY A 46 -2.69 13.32 3.24
C GLY A 46 -3.48 13.54 1.96
N GLN A 47 -3.50 14.75 1.48
CA GLN A 47 -4.20 15.12 0.24
C GLN A 47 -3.61 14.38 -0.98
N ASN A 48 -4.31 14.47 -2.12
CA ASN A 48 -3.77 13.96 -3.38
C ASN A 48 -2.58 14.83 -3.83
N GLY A 49 -1.58 14.19 -4.43
CA GLY A 49 -0.40 14.88 -4.96
C GLY A 49 0.67 15.27 -3.94
N VAL A 50 0.52 14.93 -2.64
CA VAL A 50 1.52 15.27 -1.60
C VAL A 50 2.70 14.29 -1.50
N GLY A 51 2.79 13.29 -2.39
CA GLY A 51 3.94 12.38 -2.45
C GLY A 51 3.75 11.00 -1.83
N LYS A 52 2.52 10.59 -1.39
CA LYS A 52 2.28 9.25 -0.81
C LYS A 52 2.72 8.11 -1.72
N SER A 53 2.25 8.08 -2.97
CA SER A 53 2.62 7.07 -3.97
C SER A 53 4.10 7.12 -4.30
N THR A 54 4.68 8.33 -4.39
CA THR A 54 6.12 8.51 -4.61
C THR A 54 6.95 7.92 -3.47
N PHE A 55 6.54 8.15 -2.22
CA PHE A 55 7.18 7.51 -1.06
C PHE A 55 7.13 5.98 -1.17
N LEU A 56 5.95 5.41 -1.47
CA LEU A 56 5.80 3.96 -1.61
C LEU A 56 6.69 3.42 -2.74
N LEU A 57 6.79 4.11 -3.88
CA LEU A 57 7.65 3.70 -5.00
C LEU A 57 9.14 3.74 -4.64
N LEU A 58 9.59 4.77 -3.90
CA LEU A 58 10.97 4.88 -3.40
C LEU A 58 11.29 3.77 -2.40
N ALA A 59 10.41 3.54 -1.43
CA ALA A 59 10.54 2.46 -0.45
C ALA A 59 10.47 1.07 -1.10
N GLY A 60 9.69 0.91 -2.18
CA GLY A 60 9.61 -0.32 -2.97
C GLY A 60 10.77 -0.54 -3.94
N ALA A 61 11.76 0.36 -3.98
CA ALA A 61 12.86 0.35 -4.95
C ALA A 61 12.36 0.24 -6.40
N ARG A 62 11.28 0.98 -6.71
CA ARG A 62 10.73 1.10 -8.08
C ARG A 62 11.22 2.37 -8.77
N ILE A 63 11.49 3.40 -7.98
CA ILE A 63 12.20 4.62 -8.36
C ILE A 63 13.29 4.91 -7.32
N PHE A 64 14.25 5.75 -7.64
CA PHE A 64 15.42 5.99 -6.81
C PHE A 64 15.60 7.47 -6.50
N PRO A 65 16.15 7.81 -5.31
CA PRO A 65 16.33 9.20 -4.91
C PRO A 65 17.30 9.95 -5.83
N SER A 66 17.01 11.24 -6.07
CA SER A 66 17.92 12.16 -6.77
C SER A 66 19.14 12.47 -5.90
N SER A 67 18.95 12.64 -4.58
CA SER A 67 19.99 12.77 -3.56
C SER A 67 19.53 12.20 -2.22
N GLY A 68 20.43 12.05 -1.27
CA GLY A 68 20.14 11.38 0.00
C GLY A 68 20.04 9.86 -0.17
N SER A 69 19.38 9.15 0.74
CA SER A 69 19.23 7.70 0.67
C SER A 69 17.87 7.22 1.19
N VAL A 70 17.44 6.06 0.70
CA VAL A 70 16.31 5.29 1.21
C VAL A 70 16.80 3.90 1.52
N SER A 71 16.60 3.42 2.73
CA SER A 71 16.93 2.05 3.13
C SER A 71 15.69 1.29 3.59
N VAL A 72 15.64 0.01 3.24
CA VAL A 72 14.58 -0.94 3.59
C VAL A 72 15.21 -2.11 4.32
N LEU A 73 14.83 -2.31 5.59
CA LEU A 73 15.42 -3.32 6.47
C LEU A 73 16.97 -3.25 6.50
N GLY A 74 17.50 -2.03 6.51
CA GLY A 74 18.95 -1.75 6.50
C GLY A 74 19.64 -1.83 5.13
N THR A 75 18.94 -2.22 4.07
CA THR A 75 19.48 -2.29 2.71
C THR A 75 19.15 -1.00 1.94
N ASP A 76 20.15 -0.30 1.41
CA ASP A 76 19.93 0.86 0.52
C ASP A 76 19.21 0.42 -0.75
N THR A 77 18.12 1.11 -1.11
CA THR A 77 17.31 0.78 -2.29
C THR A 77 18.09 0.83 -3.60
N ARG A 78 19.20 1.58 -3.68
CA ARG A 78 20.08 1.63 -4.84
C ARG A 78 20.75 0.29 -5.17
N ALA A 79 20.84 -0.63 -4.20
CA ALA A 79 21.27 -2.00 -4.46
C ALA A 79 20.38 -2.70 -5.51
N PHE A 80 19.13 -2.23 -5.66
CA PHE A 80 18.13 -2.83 -6.54
C PHE A 80 17.94 -2.09 -7.89
N VAL A 81 18.79 -1.14 -8.24
CA VAL A 81 18.71 -0.39 -9.52
C VAL A 81 18.67 -1.33 -10.73
N ARG A 82 19.36 -2.47 -10.66
CA ARG A 82 19.41 -3.46 -11.75
C ARG A 82 18.27 -4.49 -11.72
N ALA A 83 17.36 -4.44 -10.75
CA ALA A 83 16.32 -5.44 -10.59
C ALA A 83 15.39 -5.62 -11.82
N ALA A 84 15.28 -4.60 -12.68
CA ALA A 84 14.51 -4.70 -13.92
C ALA A 84 15.15 -5.60 -15.00
N VAL A 85 16.46 -5.88 -14.90
CA VAL A 85 17.24 -6.62 -15.92
C VAL A 85 18.07 -7.75 -15.31
N ASP A 86 18.06 -7.91 -13.98
CA ASP A 86 18.84 -8.89 -13.24
C ASP A 86 17.92 -9.68 -12.30
N PRO A 87 17.56 -10.93 -12.64
CA PRO A 87 16.61 -11.73 -11.86
C PRO A 87 17.07 -12.03 -10.43
N GLU A 88 18.38 -12.10 -10.16
CA GLU A 88 18.87 -12.32 -8.80
C GLU A 88 18.63 -11.08 -7.93
N VAL A 89 18.94 -9.90 -8.46
CA VAL A 89 18.67 -8.62 -7.79
C VAL A 89 17.15 -8.39 -7.60
N GLU A 90 16.35 -8.78 -8.60
CA GLU A 90 14.89 -8.73 -8.47
C GLU A 90 14.38 -9.65 -7.35
N THR A 91 14.88 -10.87 -7.28
CA THR A 91 14.54 -11.85 -6.24
C THR A 91 14.89 -11.31 -4.85
N GLU A 92 16.08 -10.75 -4.66
CA GLU A 92 16.48 -10.14 -3.40
C GLU A 92 15.58 -8.97 -3.00
N ARG A 93 15.25 -8.07 -3.93
CA ARG A 93 14.30 -6.99 -3.70
C ARG A 93 12.94 -7.53 -3.28
N ASN A 94 12.40 -8.49 -4.03
CA ASN A 94 11.07 -9.03 -3.81
C ASN A 94 10.97 -9.82 -2.49
N ARG A 95 12.08 -10.40 -2.02
CA ARG A 95 12.15 -11.01 -0.68
C ARG A 95 11.99 -9.98 0.44
N LEU A 96 12.50 -8.77 0.26
CA LEU A 96 12.37 -7.70 1.24
C LEU A 96 11.03 -6.99 1.13
N VAL A 97 10.60 -6.65 -0.10
CA VAL A 97 9.45 -5.78 -0.31
C VAL A 97 8.64 -6.17 -1.53
N SER A 98 7.34 -6.39 -1.35
CA SER A 98 6.34 -6.49 -2.41
C SER A 98 5.56 -5.19 -2.55
N PHE A 99 4.99 -4.96 -3.73
CA PHE A 99 4.30 -3.72 -4.05
C PHE A 99 2.98 -3.99 -4.78
N ILE A 100 1.88 -3.41 -4.27
CA ILE A 100 0.58 -3.36 -4.95
C ILE A 100 0.36 -1.95 -5.46
N TYR A 101 0.30 -1.80 -6.80
CA TYR A 101 0.02 -0.53 -7.44
C TYR A 101 -1.47 -0.18 -7.37
N GLN A 102 -1.78 1.11 -7.36
CA GLN A 102 -3.14 1.58 -7.56
C GLN A 102 -3.66 1.08 -8.93
N ASN A 103 -4.88 0.53 -8.94
CA ASN A 103 -5.49 -0.03 -10.15
C ASN A 103 -4.63 -1.08 -10.88
N MET A 104 -3.86 -1.89 -10.13
CA MET A 104 -3.08 -2.97 -10.71
C MET A 104 -4.01 -3.96 -11.41
N GLU A 105 -3.74 -4.21 -12.69
CA GLU A 105 -4.43 -5.17 -13.54
C GLU A 105 -3.41 -6.13 -14.16
N PHE A 106 -3.75 -7.38 -14.27
CA PHE A 106 -3.00 -8.37 -15.04
C PHE A 106 -3.96 -9.46 -15.52
N GLU A 107 -3.66 -10.01 -16.67
CA GLU A 107 -4.45 -11.07 -17.29
C GLU A 107 -3.66 -12.37 -17.35
N THR A 108 -4.32 -13.46 -17.05
CA THR A 108 -3.79 -14.81 -17.17
C THR A 108 -4.92 -15.78 -17.47
N ASP A 109 -4.62 -16.83 -18.23
CA ASP A 109 -5.56 -17.92 -18.53
C ASP A 109 -5.57 -19.00 -17.43
N GLU A 110 -4.68 -18.90 -16.45
CA GLU A 110 -4.60 -19.86 -15.35
C GLU A 110 -5.67 -19.57 -14.28
N PRO A 111 -6.26 -20.61 -13.67
CA PRO A 111 -7.17 -20.47 -12.54
C PRO A 111 -6.48 -19.80 -11.34
N ILE A 112 -7.23 -18.91 -10.66
CA ILE A 112 -6.70 -18.19 -9.49
C ILE A 112 -6.21 -19.12 -8.40
N GLY A 113 -6.90 -20.26 -8.19
CA GLY A 113 -6.49 -21.25 -7.20
C GLY A 113 -5.09 -21.79 -7.46
N ASP A 114 -4.82 -22.17 -8.70
CA ASP A 114 -3.53 -22.72 -9.13
C ASP A 114 -2.42 -21.66 -8.99
N LEU A 115 -2.72 -20.41 -9.37
CA LEU A 115 -1.80 -19.29 -9.17
C LEU A 115 -1.50 -19.00 -7.68
N MET A 116 -2.50 -19.10 -6.81
CA MET A 116 -2.30 -18.91 -5.37
C MET A 116 -1.41 -20.02 -4.78
N GLU A 117 -1.61 -21.25 -5.18
CA GLU A 117 -0.77 -22.38 -4.80
C GLU A 117 0.67 -22.18 -5.30
N TYR A 118 0.84 -21.80 -6.56
CA TYR A 118 2.15 -21.51 -7.14
C TYR A 118 2.87 -20.38 -6.43
N VAL A 119 2.21 -19.22 -6.26
CA VAL A 119 2.78 -18.04 -5.56
C VAL A 119 3.19 -18.40 -4.13
N TYR A 120 2.37 -19.22 -3.45
CA TYR A 120 2.70 -19.65 -2.09
C TYR A 120 3.87 -20.64 -2.08
N ALA A 121 3.91 -21.60 -3.01
CA ALA A 121 5.00 -22.57 -3.13
C ALA A 121 6.35 -21.91 -3.39
N GLU A 122 6.40 -20.99 -4.35
CA GLU A 122 7.60 -20.24 -4.76
C GLU A 122 7.94 -19.04 -3.86
N GLY A 123 7.01 -18.64 -2.98
CA GLY A 123 7.18 -17.50 -2.08
C GLY A 123 8.22 -17.73 -0.97
N TYR A 124 8.47 -16.69 -0.18
CA TYR A 124 9.60 -16.61 0.76
C TYR A 124 9.34 -17.13 2.17
N TYR A 125 8.17 -17.70 2.47
CA TYR A 125 7.93 -18.35 3.75
C TYR A 125 8.82 -19.59 3.91
N GLU A 126 9.54 -19.68 5.02
CA GLU A 126 10.40 -20.83 5.36
C GLU A 126 9.59 -22.13 5.52
N ARG A 127 8.38 -22.00 6.05
CA ARG A 127 7.44 -23.09 6.23
C ARG A 127 6.16 -22.82 5.46
N LYS A 128 5.73 -23.77 4.65
CA LYS A 128 4.46 -23.70 3.91
C LYS A 128 3.39 -24.43 4.70
N ASP A 129 2.41 -23.67 5.21
CA ASP A 129 1.27 -24.20 5.94
C ASP A 129 0.01 -24.15 5.04
N PRO A 130 -0.57 -25.29 4.66
CA PRO A 130 -1.79 -25.31 3.85
C PRO A 130 -2.97 -24.60 4.54
N GLN A 131 -3.00 -24.54 5.87
CA GLN A 131 -4.03 -23.80 6.61
C GLN A 131 -3.90 -22.28 6.40
N PHE A 132 -2.68 -21.78 6.25
CA PHE A 132 -2.44 -20.35 5.96
C PHE A 132 -3.01 -19.97 4.58
N LEU A 133 -2.75 -20.77 3.53
CA LEU A 133 -3.35 -20.56 2.21
C LEU A 133 -4.88 -20.57 2.28
N ALA A 134 -5.46 -21.59 2.91
CA ALA A 134 -6.91 -21.72 3.06
C ALA A 134 -7.52 -20.53 3.86
N ARG A 135 -6.79 -20.00 4.86
CA ARG A 135 -7.20 -18.82 5.62
C ARG A 135 -7.21 -17.57 4.73
N ILE A 136 -6.17 -17.33 3.94
CA ILE A 136 -6.11 -16.21 2.99
C ILE A 136 -7.32 -16.26 2.04
N GLN A 137 -7.60 -17.42 1.46
CA GLN A 137 -8.74 -17.63 0.56
C GLN A 137 -10.08 -17.33 1.23
N ARG A 138 -10.25 -17.72 2.49
CA ARG A 138 -11.48 -17.50 3.25
C ARG A 138 -11.66 -16.05 3.68
N GLU A 139 -10.64 -15.44 4.30
CA GLU A 139 -10.75 -14.08 4.86
C GLU A 139 -10.89 -13.01 3.76
N LEU A 140 -10.29 -13.26 2.59
CA LEU A 140 -10.44 -12.39 1.43
C LEU A 140 -11.64 -12.77 0.53
N ASP A 141 -12.49 -13.73 0.96
CA ASP A 141 -13.69 -14.19 0.21
C ASP A 141 -13.35 -14.58 -1.24
N LEU A 142 -12.31 -15.42 -1.42
CA LEU A 142 -11.82 -15.84 -2.75
C LEU A 142 -12.36 -17.21 -3.16
N GLY A 143 -13.03 -17.94 -2.29
CA GLY A 143 -13.43 -19.34 -2.52
C GLY A 143 -14.20 -19.58 -3.82
N LYS A 144 -15.08 -18.64 -4.21
CA LYS A 144 -15.85 -18.71 -5.47
C LYS A 144 -15.05 -18.27 -6.71
N LEU A 145 -13.86 -17.73 -6.51
CA LEU A 145 -13.00 -17.19 -7.57
C LEU A 145 -11.92 -18.20 -7.99
N LEU A 146 -11.65 -19.23 -7.20
CA LEU A 146 -10.50 -20.11 -7.39
C LEU A 146 -10.46 -20.81 -8.76
N SER A 147 -11.62 -21.12 -9.34
CA SER A 147 -11.72 -21.72 -10.68
C SER A 147 -11.83 -20.70 -11.82
N ARG A 148 -11.80 -19.40 -11.50
CA ARG A 148 -11.90 -18.32 -12.49
C ARG A 148 -10.52 -17.81 -12.88
N THR A 149 -10.44 -17.14 -14.02
CA THR A 149 -9.23 -16.42 -14.49
C THR A 149 -9.34 -14.94 -14.15
N THR A 150 -8.20 -14.25 -14.06
CA THR A 150 -8.15 -12.83 -13.64
C THR A 150 -8.98 -11.91 -14.54
N GLY A 151 -8.98 -12.12 -15.87
CA GLY A 151 -9.74 -11.33 -16.83
C GLY A 151 -11.28 -11.41 -16.67
N THR A 152 -11.78 -12.37 -15.87
CA THR A 152 -13.22 -12.53 -15.60
C THR A 152 -13.66 -11.89 -14.28
N LEU A 153 -12.73 -11.34 -13.49
CA LEU A 153 -13.02 -10.75 -12.20
C LEU A 153 -13.54 -9.31 -12.30
N SER A 154 -14.40 -8.93 -11.38
CA SER A 154 -14.66 -7.52 -11.11
C SER A 154 -13.42 -6.85 -10.47
N LYS A 155 -13.33 -5.52 -10.55
CA LYS A 155 -12.21 -4.78 -9.95
C LYS A 155 -11.99 -5.09 -8.46
N GLY A 156 -13.07 -5.17 -7.69
CA GLY A 156 -12.99 -5.51 -6.26
C GLY A 156 -12.58 -6.96 -6.00
N GLU A 157 -13.00 -7.91 -6.84
CA GLU A 157 -12.53 -9.31 -6.78
C GLU A 157 -11.04 -9.41 -7.11
N LEU A 158 -10.59 -8.75 -8.18
CA LEU A 158 -9.19 -8.71 -8.57
C LEU A 158 -8.32 -8.07 -7.48
N GLN A 159 -8.77 -6.97 -6.89
CA GLN A 159 -8.04 -6.27 -5.83
C GLN A 159 -7.83 -7.18 -4.59
N ARG A 160 -8.86 -7.90 -4.14
CA ARG A 160 -8.73 -8.88 -3.04
C ARG A 160 -7.81 -10.04 -3.41
N THR A 161 -7.85 -10.50 -4.65
CA THR A 161 -6.97 -11.56 -5.17
C THR A 161 -5.50 -11.11 -5.16
N ILE A 162 -5.20 -9.88 -5.61
CA ILE A 162 -3.85 -9.30 -5.58
C ILE A 162 -3.32 -9.16 -4.16
N ILE A 163 -4.17 -8.72 -3.21
CA ILE A 163 -3.81 -8.68 -1.79
C ILE A 163 -3.45 -10.10 -1.30
N GLY A 164 -4.26 -11.11 -1.67
CA GLY A 164 -3.98 -12.50 -1.34
C GLY A 164 -2.64 -12.99 -1.88
N PHE A 165 -2.33 -12.71 -3.12
CA PHE A 165 -1.02 -13.04 -3.71
C PHE A 165 0.14 -12.37 -2.96
N SER A 166 0.02 -11.08 -2.63
CA SER A 166 1.08 -10.37 -1.91
C SER A 166 1.32 -10.93 -0.52
N LEU A 167 0.27 -11.35 0.19
CA LEU A 167 0.41 -11.99 1.49
C LEU A 167 1.00 -13.39 1.38
N LEU A 168 0.62 -14.18 0.37
CA LEU A 168 1.15 -15.53 0.13
C LEU A 168 2.61 -15.52 -0.35
N TYR A 169 3.02 -14.44 -1.03
CA TYR A 169 4.38 -14.31 -1.54
C TYR A 169 5.45 -14.25 -0.43
N GLY A 170 5.09 -13.71 0.74
CA GLY A 170 5.92 -13.78 1.95
C GLY A 170 7.07 -12.78 1.99
N SER A 171 6.97 -11.64 1.30
CA SER A 171 7.89 -10.51 1.49
C SER A 171 7.81 -9.98 2.92
N ARG A 172 8.92 -9.46 3.45
CA ARG A 172 8.99 -8.93 4.82
C ARG A 172 8.22 -7.61 4.99
N ILE A 173 8.06 -6.86 3.90
CA ILE A 173 7.26 -5.63 3.84
C ILE A 173 6.31 -5.72 2.65
N VAL A 174 5.05 -5.33 2.85
CA VAL A 174 4.06 -5.18 1.78
C VAL A 174 3.67 -3.71 1.69
N LEU A 175 3.93 -3.11 0.53
CA LEU A 175 3.57 -1.74 0.21
C LEU A 175 2.32 -1.74 -0.69
N MET A 176 1.31 -0.96 -0.34
CA MET A 176 0.03 -0.96 -1.03
C MET A 176 -0.42 0.48 -1.33
N ASP A 177 -0.62 0.81 -2.59
CA ASP A 177 -1.18 2.10 -2.97
C ASP A 177 -2.69 1.97 -3.21
N GLU A 178 -3.48 2.54 -2.32
CA GLU A 178 -4.96 2.50 -2.28
C GLU A 178 -5.55 1.07 -2.41
N PRO A 179 -5.15 0.10 -1.57
CA PRO A 179 -5.42 -1.33 -1.79
C PRO A 179 -6.89 -1.73 -1.73
N VAL A 180 -7.78 -0.87 -1.25
CA VAL A 180 -9.19 -1.19 -1.05
C VAL A 180 -10.14 -0.23 -1.79
N PHE A 181 -9.62 0.56 -2.73
CA PHE A 181 -10.42 1.60 -3.41
C PHE A 181 -11.69 1.06 -4.07
N ALA A 182 -11.61 -0.11 -4.73
CA ALA A 182 -12.73 -0.71 -5.45
C ALA A 182 -13.65 -1.60 -4.57
N LEU A 183 -13.45 -1.63 -3.25
CA LEU A 183 -14.24 -2.47 -2.33
C LEU A 183 -15.40 -1.70 -1.70
N GLU A 184 -16.46 -2.43 -1.38
CA GLU A 184 -17.55 -1.95 -0.53
C GLU A 184 -17.06 -1.77 0.92
N GLU A 185 -17.69 -0.88 1.70
CA GLU A 185 -17.20 -0.47 3.04
C GLU A 185 -17.04 -1.64 4.02
N ASP A 186 -18.01 -2.56 4.09
CA ASP A 186 -17.93 -3.75 4.95
C ASP A 186 -16.77 -4.67 4.55
N ARG A 187 -16.46 -4.75 3.26
CA ARG A 187 -15.32 -5.52 2.76
C ARG A 187 -13.99 -4.82 3.03
N LYS A 188 -13.94 -3.48 2.96
CA LYS A 188 -12.74 -2.71 3.34
C LYS A 188 -12.36 -2.99 4.78
N GLU A 189 -13.34 -2.91 5.69
CA GLU A 189 -13.12 -3.17 7.11
C GLU A 189 -12.58 -4.59 7.35
N ARG A 190 -13.18 -5.60 6.72
CA ARG A 190 -12.73 -7.00 6.85
C ARG A 190 -11.30 -7.18 6.35
N VAL A 191 -10.96 -6.61 5.18
CA VAL A 191 -9.61 -6.68 4.62
C VAL A 191 -8.60 -6.02 5.55
N PHE A 192 -8.87 -4.81 6.05
CA PHE A 192 -7.95 -4.13 6.95
C PHE A 192 -7.82 -4.83 8.31
N ALA A 193 -8.90 -5.35 8.88
CA ALA A 193 -8.83 -6.16 10.10
C ALA A 193 -7.93 -7.37 9.89
N PHE A 194 -8.09 -8.07 8.78
CA PHE A 194 -7.27 -9.23 8.43
C PHE A 194 -5.79 -8.85 8.19
N LEU A 195 -5.50 -7.73 7.55
CA LEU A 195 -4.13 -7.23 7.40
C LEU A 195 -3.45 -6.96 8.75
N MET A 196 -4.20 -6.40 9.72
CA MET A 196 -3.71 -6.19 11.08
C MET A 196 -3.39 -7.52 11.79
N GLU A 197 -4.28 -8.51 11.67
CA GLU A 197 -4.07 -9.85 12.24
C GLU A 197 -2.82 -10.52 11.65
N ILE A 198 -2.70 -10.54 10.32
CA ILE A 198 -1.54 -11.13 9.64
C ILE A 198 -0.24 -10.43 10.03
N ALA A 199 -0.23 -9.11 10.09
CA ALA A 199 0.97 -8.37 10.52
C ALA A 199 1.38 -8.74 11.95
N ALA A 200 0.43 -8.86 12.87
CA ALA A 200 0.69 -9.24 14.25
C ALA A 200 1.19 -10.69 14.39
N GLU A 201 0.67 -11.62 13.60
CA GLU A 201 1.00 -13.05 13.68
C GLU A 201 2.31 -13.41 12.97
N THR A 202 2.54 -12.83 11.79
CA THR A 202 3.68 -13.21 10.93
C THR A 202 4.87 -12.26 11.06
N GLY A 203 4.68 -11.09 11.66
CA GLY A 203 5.70 -10.04 11.72
C GLY A 203 5.92 -9.31 10.41
N VAL A 204 5.12 -9.58 9.36
CA VAL A 204 5.14 -8.79 8.13
C VAL A 204 4.77 -7.34 8.45
N SER A 205 5.49 -6.39 7.87
CA SER A 205 5.13 -4.99 8.00
C SER A 205 4.35 -4.55 6.76
N ILE A 206 3.31 -3.75 6.97
CA ILE A 206 2.40 -3.31 5.91
C ILE A 206 2.36 -1.78 5.91
N CYS A 207 2.65 -1.16 4.77
CA CYS A 207 2.45 0.27 4.56
C CYS A 207 1.40 0.48 3.47
N TYR A 208 0.34 1.22 3.75
CA TYR A 208 -0.70 1.46 2.75
C TYR A 208 -1.12 2.92 2.69
N SER A 209 -1.39 3.43 1.48
CA SER A 209 -2.02 4.74 1.34
C SER A 209 -3.52 4.65 1.57
N ALA A 210 -4.09 5.63 2.24
CA ALA A 210 -5.50 5.69 2.59
C ALA A 210 -6.06 7.10 2.48
N HIS A 211 -7.34 7.19 2.08
CA HIS A 211 -8.10 8.44 2.12
C HIS A 211 -9.11 8.47 3.26
N ASN A 212 -9.49 7.31 3.80
CA ASN A 212 -10.48 7.19 4.86
C ASN A 212 -9.81 7.26 6.22
N LEU A 213 -10.01 8.38 6.94
CA LEU A 213 -9.44 8.62 8.27
C LEU A 213 -9.98 7.70 9.34
N GLU A 214 -11.25 7.28 9.24
CA GLU A 214 -11.86 6.36 10.21
C GLU A 214 -11.21 4.97 10.11
N LEU A 215 -11.06 4.43 8.90
CA LEU A 215 -10.37 3.14 8.68
C LEU A 215 -8.91 3.22 9.11
N THR A 216 -8.23 4.33 8.80
CA THR A 216 -6.86 4.59 9.27
C THR A 216 -6.77 4.51 10.80
N GLY A 217 -7.68 5.20 11.51
CA GLY A 217 -7.69 5.21 12.97
C GLY A 217 -7.91 3.83 13.61
N ARG A 218 -8.66 2.96 12.93
CA ARG A 218 -9.00 1.62 13.43
C ARG A 218 -8.00 0.55 13.03
N TYR A 219 -7.35 0.68 11.86
CA TYR A 219 -6.58 -0.38 11.22
C TYR A 219 -5.14 0.02 10.87
N SER A 220 -4.52 0.88 11.67
CA SER A 220 -3.08 1.12 11.63
C SER A 220 -2.51 1.36 13.03
N THR A 221 -1.30 0.89 13.27
CA THR A 221 -0.55 1.15 14.51
C THR A 221 0.18 2.47 14.44
N SER A 222 0.68 2.81 13.26
CA SER A 222 1.43 4.04 12.98
C SER A 222 0.84 4.76 11.77
N MET A 223 1.08 6.05 11.70
CA MET A 223 0.65 6.92 10.62
C MET A 223 1.84 7.73 10.09
N MET A 224 1.89 7.88 8.78
CA MET A 224 2.66 8.90 8.09
C MET A 224 1.71 9.98 7.59
N LEU A 225 1.77 11.16 8.16
CA LEU A 225 0.93 12.29 7.78
C LEU A 225 1.71 13.25 6.90
N PHE A 226 1.26 13.40 5.66
CA PHE A 226 1.86 14.25 4.64
C PHE A 226 1.17 15.62 4.61
N PHE A 227 1.96 16.66 4.65
CA PHE A 227 1.49 18.05 4.62
C PHE A 227 1.69 18.66 3.23
N LYS A 228 0.94 19.74 2.96
CA LYS A 228 1.04 20.46 1.68
C LYS A 228 2.39 21.16 1.45
N ASP A 229 3.08 21.51 2.51
CA ASP A 229 4.41 22.14 2.46
C ASP A 229 5.54 21.14 2.17
N GLY A 230 5.22 19.86 1.93
CA GLY A 230 6.18 18.79 1.67
C GLY A 230 6.72 18.12 2.94
N SER A 231 6.38 18.62 4.13
CA SER A 231 6.77 17.97 5.38
C SER A 231 5.97 16.69 5.62
N VAL A 232 6.58 15.74 6.36
CA VAL A 232 5.96 14.47 6.72
C VAL A 232 6.21 14.20 8.19
N ARG A 233 5.16 13.86 8.92
CA ARG A 233 5.26 13.43 10.34
C ARG A 233 4.96 11.94 10.44
N VAL A 234 5.78 11.20 11.18
CA VAL A 234 5.59 9.77 11.47
C VAL A 234 5.39 9.61 12.97
N GLY A 235 4.37 8.86 13.37
CA GLY A 235 4.07 8.63 14.80
C GLY A 235 2.97 7.60 15.00
N GLN A 236 2.60 7.38 16.26
CA GLN A 236 1.46 6.53 16.61
C GLN A 236 0.18 7.11 16.00
N THR A 237 -0.68 6.23 15.45
CA THR A 237 -1.92 6.68 14.77
C THR A 237 -2.78 7.52 15.70
N GLY A 238 -2.96 7.11 16.97
CA GLY A 238 -3.77 7.85 17.94
C GLY A 238 -3.22 9.23 18.31
N GLU A 239 -1.90 9.46 18.18
CA GLU A 239 -1.26 10.75 18.44
C GLU A 239 -1.40 11.72 17.26
N LEU A 240 -1.27 11.21 16.03
CA LEU A 240 -1.35 12.03 14.82
C LEU A 240 -2.78 12.25 14.32
N LEU A 241 -3.69 11.33 14.58
CA LEU A 241 -5.09 11.44 14.19
C LEU A 241 -5.89 12.37 15.15
N GLN A 242 -5.30 13.52 15.43
CA GLN A 242 -5.95 14.57 16.22
C GLN A 242 -6.55 15.63 15.29
N ARG A 243 -7.71 16.18 15.69
CA ARG A 243 -8.43 17.18 14.89
C ARG A 243 -7.52 18.29 14.38
N THR A 244 -6.76 18.91 15.26
CA THR A 244 -5.86 20.05 14.93
C THR A 244 -4.77 19.64 13.94
N THR A 245 -4.18 18.45 14.10
CA THR A 245 -3.11 17.94 13.25
C THR A 245 -3.63 17.60 11.84
N ILE A 246 -4.82 17.04 11.77
CA ILE A 246 -5.49 16.71 10.48
C ILE A 246 -5.91 18.01 9.77
N GLU A 247 -6.47 19.01 10.49
CA GLU A 247 -6.82 20.32 9.91
C GLU A 247 -5.57 21.04 9.38
N GLU A 248 -4.44 20.95 10.09
CA GLU A 248 -3.15 21.50 9.63
C GLU A 248 -2.69 20.81 8.33
N ALA A 249 -2.73 19.48 8.25
CA ALA A 249 -2.27 18.74 7.09
C ALA A 249 -3.18 18.93 5.85
N TYR A 250 -4.49 18.94 6.07
CA TYR A 250 -5.47 19.03 4.99
C TYR A 250 -5.85 20.48 4.64
N GLN A 251 -5.56 21.45 5.53
CA GLN A 251 -5.92 22.86 5.39
C GLN A 251 -7.43 23.06 5.12
N VAL A 252 -8.24 22.21 5.70
CA VAL A 252 -9.72 22.29 5.71
C VAL A 252 -10.24 21.87 7.08
N PRO A 253 -11.41 22.39 7.50
CA PRO A 253 -12.02 22.00 8.76
C PRO A 253 -12.26 20.49 8.82
N TYR A 254 -11.95 19.86 9.96
CA TYR A 254 -12.09 18.42 10.20
C TYR A 254 -13.50 17.90 9.89
N ASP A 255 -14.52 18.66 10.28
CA ASP A 255 -15.91 18.30 10.04
C ASP A 255 -16.27 18.22 8.55
N MET A 256 -15.56 18.99 7.69
CA MET A 256 -15.74 18.92 6.24
C MET A 256 -15.13 17.64 5.65
N LEU A 257 -14.04 17.11 6.21
CA LEU A 257 -13.43 15.87 5.76
C LEU A 257 -14.38 14.69 6.05
N TYR A 258 -14.89 14.59 7.28
CA TYR A 258 -15.86 13.55 7.65
C TYR A 258 -17.19 13.70 6.91
N ARG A 259 -17.68 14.92 6.69
CA ARG A 259 -18.91 15.16 5.93
C ARG A 259 -18.76 14.75 4.47
N LYS A 260 -17.59 14.95 3.87
CA LYS A 260 -17.29 14.50 2.52
C LYS A 260 -17.28 12.97 2.43
N GLU A 261 -16.65 12.30 3.38
CA GLU A 261 -16.68 10.83 3.48
C GLU A 261 -18.11 10.29 3.67
N TYR A 262 -18.86 10.91 4.56
CA TYR A 262 -20.27 10.54 4.82
C TYR A 262 -21.15 10.75 3.58
N LEU A 263 -21.08 11.89 2.91
CA LEU A 263 -21.83 12.17 1.69
C LEU A 263 -21.44 11.22 0.54
N TYR A 264 -20.16 10.91 0.42
CA TYR A 264 -19.68 9.95 -0.57
C TYR A 264 -20.24 8.54 -0.31
N ARG A 265 -20.28 8.11 0.94
CA ARG A 265 -20.94 6.85 1.37
C ARG A 265 -22.44 6.84 1.04
N GLU A 266 -23.16 7.91 1.36
CA GLU A 266 -24.59 8.03 1.02
C GLU A 266 -24.82 7.97 -0.48
N MET A 267 -24.03 8.67 -1.28
CA MET A 267 -24.11 8.62 -2.74
C MET A 267 -23.85 7.22 -3.30
N LEU A 268 -22.84 6.52 -2.80
CA LEU A 268 -22.56 5.13 -3.22
C LEU A 268 -23.68 4.17 -2.82
N ASN A 269 -24.25 4.32 -1.64
CA ASN A 269 -25.36 3.49 -1.17
C ASN A 269 -26.69 3.79 -1.91
N ALA A 270 -26.85 5.00 -2.43
CA ALA A 270 -28.03 5.41 -3.20
C ALA A 270 -27.94 5.02 -4.70
N MET A 271 -26.75 4.64 -5.19
CA MET A 271 -26.61 4.15 -6.56
C MET A 271 -27.27 2.76 -6.69
N PRO A 272 -28.13 2.55 -7.70
CA PRO A 272 -28.69 1.23 -7.95
C PRO A 272 -27.54 0.24 -8.20
N ARG A 273 -27.54 -0.87 -7.46
CA ARG A 273 -26.54 -1.93 -7.63
C ARG A 273 -26.62 -2.44 -9.08
N PRO A 274 -25.53 -2.45 -9.85
CA PRO A 274 -25.54 -3.01 -11.19
C PRO A 274 -25.79 -4.51 -11.09
N GLY A 275 -26.97 -4.96 -11.61
CA GLY A 275 -27.21 -6.37 -11.96
C GLY A 275 -27.78 -7.24 -10.84
N GLY A 276 -29.06 -7.02 -10.51
CA GLY A 276 -29.97 -8.10 -10.12
C GLY A 276 -30.94 -8.31 -11.27
N GLY A 277 -30.57 -9.15 -12.20
CA GLY A 277 -31.39 -9.62 -13.30
C GLY A 277 -30.95 -11.01 -13.66
#